data_eff02c5c020f24610e3cad70a794f1ff
#
_entry.id   eff02c5c020f24610e3cad70a794f1ff
#
_cell.length_a   1.000
_cell.length_b   1.000
_cell.length_c   1.000
_cell.angle_alpha   90.00
_cell.angle_beta   90.00
_cell.angle_gamma   90.00
#
_symmetry.space_group_name_H-M   'P 1'
#
loop_
_entity.id
_entity.type
_entity.pdbx_description
1 polymer ?
#
loop_
_entity_poly.entity_id
_entity_poly.type
_entity_poly.pdbx_seq_one_letter_code
_entity_poly.pdbx_strand_id
1 'polypeptide(L)'
;MRPPGLMPSAWACDGHGPVAPLRTWTKVGPDLLALQAGRVDVPLWCPLPLLPGWTVTGLAVAGDERAGGRATALALSGPSPLGGPADLVLVAEELGTGLGGRTAGTMALDPGVSVSTAPDAKVQAAGHPTPLWLVDSAEDRVAVAGEAGGVWLWAVLWPPAAVLLLLEHVELHDLRHETHAGMTLPVGAPTSRL
;
A
#
# COMPACT_ATOMS: atom_id res chain seq x y z
N MET A 1 21.96 -2.63 -7.22
CA MET A 1 21.02 -2.54 -8.36
C MET A 1 21.72 -1.86 -9.54
N ARG A 2 21.58 -2.42 -10.74
CA ARG A 2 22.10 -1.86 -11.99
C ARG A 2 20.96 -1.23 -12.80
N PRO A 3 21.11 0.00 -13.28
CA PRO A 3 20.09 0.65 -14.10
C PRO A 3 19.99 0.01 -15.50
N PRO A 4 18.89 0.26 -16.23
CA PRO A 4 18.77 -0.11 -17.63
C PRO A 4 19.92 0.47 -18.46
N GLY A 5 20.48 -0.36 -19.35
CA GLY A 5 21.53 0.02 -20.29
C GLY A 5 21.10 -0.15 -21.75
N LEU A 6 22.05 -0.08 -22.68
CA LEU A 6 21.76 -0.28 -24.10
C LEU A 6 21.26 -1.70 -24.43
N MET A 7 21.65 -2.69 -23.63
CA MET A 7 21.24 -4.09 -23.80
C MET A 7 20.19 -4.55 -22.79
N PRO A 8 20.34 -4.37 -21.44
CA PRO A 8 19.28 -4.71 -20.48
C PRO A 8 18.24 -3.58 -20.46
N SER A 9 16.98 -3.93 -20.73
CA SER A 9 15.85 -3.00 -20.73
C SER A 9 15.22 -2.76 -19.35
N ALA A 10 15.66 -3.48 -18.31
CA ALA A 10 15.11 -3.43 -16.97
C ALA A 10 16.19 -3.15 -15.91
N TRP A 11 15.78 -2.60 -14.78
CA TRP A 11 16.58 -2.57 -13.58
C TRP A 11 16.89 -4.00 -13.12
N ALA A 12 18.11 -4.27 -12.71
CA ALA A 12 18.52 -5.61 -12.27
C ALA A 12 19.25 -5.57 -10.93
N CYS A 13 18.96 -6.57 -10.11
CA CYS A 13 19.70 -6.89 -8.91
C CYS A 13 20.52 -8.16 -9.15
N ASP A 14 21.77 -8.19 -8.73
CA ASP A 14 22.64 -9.36 -8.96
C ASP A 14 22.14 -10.64 -8.27
N GLY A 15 21.38 -10.48 -7.16
CA GLY A 15 20.79 -11.60 -6.43
C GLY A 15 19.38 -11.97 -6.85
N HIS A 16 18.61 -11.05 -7.42
CA HIS A 16 17.18 -11.23 -7.69
C HIS A 16 16.77 -11.09 -9.17
N GLY A 17 17.74 -10.78 -10.06
CA GLY A 17 17.44 -10.55 -11.46
C GLY A 17 16.72 -9.22 -11.73
N PRO A 18 15.77 -9.17 -12.67
CA PRO A 18 14.99 -7.96 -12.94
C PRO A 18 14.19 -7.52 -11.71
N VAL A 19 14.26 -6.24 -11.36
CA VAL A 19 13.58 -5.66 -10.20
C VAL A 19 12.95 -4.33 -10.55
N ALA A 20 11.82 -4.02 -9.92
CA ALA A 20 11.22 -2.69 -9.98
C ALA A 20 11.93 -1.77 -8.96
N PRO A 21 12.50 -0.62 -9.38
CA PRO A 21 13.11 0.32 -8.44
C PRO A 21 12.02 0.91 -7.54
N LEU A 22 12.28 0.94 -6.23
CA LEU A 22 11.40 1.55 -5.24
C LEU A 22 11.82 2.99 -5.01
N ARG A 23 10.88 3.90 -5.16
CA ARG A 23 11.01 5.32 -4.80
C ARG A 23 10.10 5.61 -3.62
N THR A 24 10.63 6.24 -2.58
CA THR A 24 9.88 6.60 -1.38
C THR A 24 9.92 8.10 -1.15
N TRP A 25 8.81 8.66 -0.68
CA TRP A 25 8.67 10.05 -0.30
C TRP A 25 8.15 10.13 1.14
N THR A 26 8.95 10.73 2.00
CA THR A 26 8.61 10.98 3.39
C THR A 26 8.03 12.39 3.61
N LYS A 27 8.17 13.26 2.62
CA LYS A 27 7.51 14.58 2.58
C LYS A 27 6.42 14.52 1.52
N VAL A 28 5.23 14.15 1.95
CA VAL A 28 4.07 13.98 1.08
C VAL A 28 3.22 15.24 1.17
N GLY A 29 2.85 15.78 0.03
CA GLY A 29 1.90 16.89 -0.08
C GLY A 29 0.84 16.57 -1.12
N PRO A 30 -0.28 17.34 -1.15
CA PRO A 30 -1.37 17.12 -2.10
C PRO A 30 -0.91 17.05 -3.56
N ASP A 31 -0.02 17.96 -3.95
CA ASP A 31 0.50 18.03 -5.32
C ASP A 31 1.31 16.77 -5.69
N LEU A 32 2.09 16.26 -4.75
CA LEU A 32 2.86 15.02 -4.96
C LEU A 32 1.93 13.82 -5.11
N LEU A 33 0.91 13.71 -4.25
CA LEU A 33 -0.10 12.65 -4.36
C LEU A 33 -0.81 12.67 -5.71
N ALA A 34 -1.30 13.83 -6.13
CA ALA A 34 -1.95 14.01 -7.42
C ALA A 34 -1.00 13.67 -8.59
N LEU A 35 0.26 14.15 -8.51
CA LEU A 35 1.27 13.86 -9.54
C LEU A 35 1.55 12.36 -9.66
N GLN A 36 1.71 11.65 -8.53
CA GLN A 36 2.03 10.23 -8.55
C GLN A 36 0.80 9.39 -8.92
N ALA A 37 -0.39 9.75 -8.45
CA ALA A 37 -1.65 9.12 -8.86
C ALA A 37 -1.84 9.15 -10.39
N GLY A 38 -1.45 10.24 -11.06
CA GLY A 38 -1.50 10.36 -12.51
C GLY A 38 -0.40 9.60 -13.28
N ARG A 39 0.54 8.94 -12.58
CA ARG A 39 1.72 8.27 -13.20
C ARG A 39 1.81 6.77 -12.92
N VAL A 40 0.91 6.23 -12.11
CA VAL A 40 0.92 4.82 -11.73
C VAL A 40 -0.19 4.06 -12.46
N ASP A 41 0.08 2.81 -12.81
CA ASP A 41 -0.87 1.96 -13.51
C ASP A 41 -1.74 1.13 -12.53
N VAL A 42 -1.24 0.94 -11.31
CA VAL A 42 -1.98 0.26 -10.23
C VAL A 42 -2.68 1.28 -9.32
N PRO A 43 -3.74 0.89 -8.60
CA PRO A 43 -4.44 1.79 -7.67
C PRO A 43 -3.52 2.45 -6.65
N LEU A 44 -3.81 3.69 -6.27
CA LEU A 44 -3.26 4.34 -5.10
C LEU A 44 -4.36 4.45 -4.05
N TRP A 45 -4.46 3.42 -3.21
CA TRP A 45 -5.53 3.30 -2.24
C TRP A 45 -5.38 4.27 -1.08
N CYS A 46 -6.48 4.96 -0.75
CA CYS A 46 -6.59 5.83 0.42
C CYS A 46 -7.96 5.64 1.07
N PRO A 47 -8.05 5.49 2.41
CA PRO A 47 -9.35 5.51 3.07
C PRO A 47 -9.95 6.92 2.99
N LEU A 48 -11.17 7.03 2.49
CA LEU A 48 -11.90 8.28 2.42
C LEU A 48 -13.34 8.11 2.92
N PRO A 49 -13.80 8.97 3.84
CA PRO A 49 -12.98 9.97 4.54
C PRO A 49 -11.88 9.31 5.38
N LEU A 50 -10.79 10.04 5.62
CA LEU A 50 -9.79 9.56 6.58
C LEU A 50 -10.43 9.35 7.95
N LEU A 51 -9.99 8.31 8.65
CA LEU A 51 -10.39 8.08 10.03
C LEU A 51 -10.03 9.30 10.90
N PRO A 52 -10.85 9.63 11.92
CA PRO A 52 -10.59 10.78 12.77
C PRO A 52 -9.18 10.78 13.39
N GLY A 53 -8.44 11.88 13.20
CA GLY A 53 -7.07 12.02 13.69
C GLY A 53 -5.99 11.33 12.84
N TRP A 54 -6.37 10.72 11.72
CA TRP A 54 -5.41 10.10 10.80
C TRP A 54 -4.89 11.09 9.78
N THR A 55 -3.62 10.91 9.40
CA THR A 55 -2.93 11.74 8.40
C THR A 55 -2.11 10.87 7.45
N VAL A 56 -1.91 11.34 6.23
CA VAL A 56 -0.98 10.71 5.28
C VAL A 56 0.45 11.07 5.68
N THR A 57 1.32 10.08 5.77
CA THR A 57 2.69 10.22 6.31
C THR A 57 3.78 9.74 5.36
N GLY A 58 3.43 9.09 4.26
CA GLY A 58 4.41 8.61 3.30
C GLY A 58 3.77 8.06 2.03
N LEU A 59 4.56 8.01 0.98
CA LEU A 59 4.21 7.42 -0.30
C LEU A 59 5.39 6.63 -0.85
N ALA A 60 5.14 5.49 -1.44
CA ALA A 60 6.14 4.75 -2.22
C ALA A 60 5.54 4.26 -3.53
N VAL A 61 6.38 4.18 -4.56
CA VAL A 61 6.04 3.62 -5.87
C VAL A 61 7.18 2.71 -6.31
N ALA A 62 6.85 1.47 -6.66
CA ALA A 62 7.77 0.55 -7.32
C ALA A 62 7.45 0.49 -8.81
N GLY A 63 8.46 0.77 -9.62
CA GLY A 63 8.32 0.84 -11.08
C GLY A 63 9.33 1.79 -11.70
N ASP A 64 9.33 1.87 -13.01
CA ASP A 64 10.17 2.81 -13.75
C ASP A 64 9.34 3.53 -14.84
N GLU A 65 9.95 4.53 -15.49
CA GLU A 65 9.27 5.36 -16.49
C GLU A 65 8.84 4.58 -17.76
N ARG A 66 9.39 3.37 -17.97
CA ARG A 66 9.06 2.53 -19.13
C ARG A 66 8.01 1.48 -18.80
N ALA A 67 8.10 0.90 -17.62
CA ALA A 67 7.22 -0.17 -17.17
C ALA A 67 6.01 0.34 -16.38
N GLY A 68 5.93 1.66 -16.14
CA GLY A 68 4.92 2.25 -15.28
C GLY A 68 5.13 1.93 -13.80
N GLY A 69 4.21 2.37 -12.96
CA GLY A 69 4.19 2.05 -11.54
C GLY A 69 3.47 0.73 -11.29
N ARG A 70 4.21 -0.34 -11.01
CA ARG A 70 3.69 -1.70 -10.78
C ARG A 70 3.24 -1.97 -9.35
N ALA A 71 3.66 -1.12 -8.40
CA ALA A 71 3.14 -1.13 -7.05
C ALA A 71 3.16 0.28 -6.47
N THR A 72 2.19 0.54 -5.60
CA THR A 72 2.06 1.76 -4.79
C THR A 72 1.94 1.40 -3.33
N ALA A 73 2.42 2.27 -2.45
CA ALA A 73 2.16 2.17 -1.02
C ALA A 73 1.86 3.56 -0.46
N LEU A 74 0.73 3.69 0.25
CA LEU A 74 0.36 4.89 0.99
C LEU A 74 0.45 4.60 2.47
N ALA A 75 1.27 5.37 3.18
CA ALA A 75 1.40 5.26 4.62
C ALA A 75 0.54 6.33 5.32
N LEU A 76 -0.12 5.90 6.37
CA LEU A 76 -0.99 6.71 7.22
C LEU A 76 -0.64 6.47 8.69
N SER A 77 -0.82 7.48 9.52
CA SER A 77 -0.64 7.36 10.97
C SER A 77 -1.78 8.06 11.71
N GLY A 78 -2.18 7.51 12.83
CA GLY A 78 -3.26 8.04 13.65
C GLY A 78 -3.46 7.29 14.95
N PRO A 79 -4.57 7.51 15.65
CA PRO A 79 -4.87 6.79 16.88
C PRO A 79 -5.32 5.34 16.61
N SER A 80 -4.88 4.42 17.47
CA SER A 80 -5.39 3.03 17.50
C SER A 80 -6.74 2.96 18.21
N PRO A 81 -7.66 2.05 17.83
CA PRO A 81 -8.91 1.82 18.55
C PRO A 81 -8.72 1.44 20.02
N LEU A 82 -7.61 0.79 20.35
CA LEU A 82 -7.28 0.41 21.73
C LEU A 82 -6.45 1.46 22.46
N GLY A 83 -6.27 2.64 21.88
CA GLY A 83 -5.41 3.71 22.39
C GLY A 83 -3.96 3.61 21.92
N GLY A 84 -3.24 4.74 22.04
CA GLY A 84 -1.89 4.88 21.53
C GLY A 84 -1.83 5.13 20.00
N PRO A 85 -0.61 5.26 19.46
CA PRO A 85 -0.41 5.48 18.03
C PRO A 85 -0.57 4.19 17.22
N ALA A 86 -1.01 4.34 15.98
CA ALA A 86 -1.03 3.28 14.99
C ALA A 86 -0.54 3.80 13.64
N ASP A 87 0.02 2.89 12.86
CA ASP A 87 0.35 3.11 11.45
C ASP A 87 -0.41 2.10 10.58
N LEU A 88 -0.79 2.54 9.39
CA LEU A 88 -1.37 1.72 8.34
C LEU A 88 -0.61 1.99 7.04
N VAL A 89 -0.18 0.94 6.37
CA VAL A 89 0.33 1.02 5.01
C VAL A 89 -0.58 0.22 4.10
N LEU A 90 -1.19 0.89 3.14
CA LEU A 90 -1.97 0.27 2.08
C LEU A 90 -1.06 0.09 0.86
N VAL A 91 -0.95 -1.14 0.38
CA VAL A 91 -0.16 -1.45 -0.83
C VAL A 91 -1.10 -1.99 -1.90
N ALA A 92 -0.97 -1.46 -3.11
CA ALA A 92 -1.50 -2.10 -4.32
C ALA A 92 -0.33 -2.58 -5.16
N GLU A 93 -0.35 -3.84 -5.61
CA GLU A 93 0.75 -4.36 -6.41
C GLU A 93 0.32 -5.42 -7.41
N GLU A 94 0.99 -5.41 -8.57
CA GLU A 94 0.93 -6.52 -9.51
C GLU A 94 1.62 -7.76 -8.94
N LEU A 95 1.13 -8.93 -9.33
CA LEU A 95 1.71 -10.22 -8.95
C LEU A 95 3.23 -10.23 -9.18
N GLY A 96 3.96 -10.72 -8.19
CA GLY A 96 5.41 -10.87 -8.25
C GLY A 96 6.21 -9.58 -8.00
N THR A 97 5.58 -8.47 -7.60
CA THR A 97 6.30 -7.23 -7.25
C THR A 97 6.94 -7.33 -5.86
N GLY A 98 6.23 -7.88 -4.87
CA GLY A 98 6.73 -8.18 -3.53
C GLY A 98 6.84 -6.97 -2.59
N LEU A 99 6.21 -5.84 -2.91
CA LEU A 99 6.20 -4.68 -2.02
C LEU A 99 5.35 -4.94 -0.77
N GLY A 100 4.20 -5.62 -0.94
CA GLY A 100 3.32 -6.01 0.16
C GLY A 100 4.00 -6.95 1.14
N GLY A 101 4.61 -8.03 0.66
CA GLY A 101 5.37 -8.96 1.49
C GLY A 101 6.53 -8.28 2.22
N ARG A 102 7.29 -7.44 1.53
CA ARG A 102 8.34 -6.62 2.16
C ARG A 102 7.80 -5.73 3.27
N THR A 103 6.67 -5.06 3.03
CA THR A 103 6.01 -4.19 4.02
C THR A 103 5.50 -5.02 5.20
N ALA A 104 4.98 -6.22 4.95
CA ALA A 104 4.59 -7.19 5.97
C ALA A 104 5.79 -7.78 6.76
N GLY A 105 7.03 -7.51 6.32
CA GLY A 105 8.25 -8.03 6.95
C GLY A 105 8.59 -9.45 6.54
N THR A 106 8.11 -9.89 5.39
CA THR A 106 8.40 -11.19 4.79
C THR A 106 9.13 -11.02 3.46
N MET A 107 9.46 -12.12 2.80
CA MET A 107 10.01 -12.11 1.43
C MET A 107 8.98 -12.63 0.42
N ALA A 108 7.72 -12.71 0.81
CA ALA A 108 6.66 -13.22 -0.05
C ALA A 108 6.42 -12.29 -1.25
N LEU A 109 6.35 -12.90 -2.44
CA LEU A 109 5.98 -12.22 -3.69
C LEU A 109 4.49 -12.30 -3.97
N ASP A 110 3.81 -13.17 -3.23
CA ASP A 110 2.37 -13.46 -3.32
C ASP A 110 1.86 -13.61 -1.88
N PRO A 111 0.68 -13.06 -1.53
CA PRO A 111 0.15 -13.16 -0.18
C PRO A 111 -0.25 -14.57 0.25
N GLY A 112 -0.32 -15.54 -0.67
CA GLY A 112 -0.71 -16.91 -0.35
C GLY A 112 -2.14 -17.05 0.18
N VAL A 113 -3.04 -16.16 -0.23
CA VAL A 113 -4.42 -16.11 0.25
C VAL A 113 -5.18 -17.36 -0.18
N SER A 114 -5.86 -18.01 0.76
CA SER A 114 -6.78 -19.12 0.46
C SER A 114 -8.23 -18.63 0.48
N VAL A 115 -8.77 -18.38 -0.72
CA VAL A 115 -10.19 -17.97 -0.89
C VAL A 115 -11.21 -19.03 -0.48
N SER A 116 -10.76 -20.23 -0.13
CA SER A 116 -11.64 -21.29 0.39
C SER A 116 -12.02 -21.11 1.87
N THR A 117 -11.36 -20.21 2.59
CA THR A 117 -11.67 -19.85 3.97
C THR A 117 -12.50 -18.57 4.02
N ALA A 118 -13.26 -18.40 5.13
CA ALA A 118 -13.94 -17.13 5.36
C ALA A 118 -12.88 -15.99 5.50
N PRO A 119 -13.16 -14.80 4.97
CA PRO A 119 -12.28 -13.66 5.15
C PRO A 119 -12.25 -13.19 6.60
N ASP A 120 -11.09 -12.70 7.04
CA ASP A 120 -10.87 -12.15 8.38
C ASP A 120 -11.37 -10.70 8.51
N ALA A 121 -11.38 -9.96 7.40
CA ALA A 121 -11.90 -8.60 7.33
C ALA A 121 -12.54 -8.33 5.96
N LYS A 122 -13.30 -7.23 5.89
CA LYS A 122 -13.85 -6.70 4.63
C LYS A 122 -13.72 -5.19 4.60
N VAL A 123 -13.31 -4.68 3.45
CA VAL A 123 -13.30 -3.25 3.16
C VAL A 123 -14.14 -2.98 1.91
N GLN A 124 -14.49 -1.72 1.69
CA GLN A 124 -15.01 -1.30 0.39
C GLN A 124 -13.86 -0.73 -0.43
N ALA A 125 -13.53 -1.31 -1.57
CA ALA A 125 -12.50 -0.77 -2.46
C ALA A 125 -13.15 -0.32 -3.77
N ALA A 126 -13.09 0.99 -4.04
CA ALA A 126 -13.76 1.62 -5.17
C ALA A 126 -15.26 1.24 -5.28
N GLY A 127 -15.96 1.21 -4.16
CA GLY A 127 -17.38 0.84 -4.07
C GLY A 127 -17.68 -0.67 -4.14
N HIS A 128 -16.66 -1.53 -4.17
CA HIS A 128 -16.84 -2.98 -4.22
C HIS A 128 -16.45 -3.64 -2.88
N PRO A 129 -17.30 -4.52 -2.31
CA PRO A 129 -16.94 -5.31 -1.12
C PRO A 129 -15.72 -6.18 -1.42
N THR A 130 -14.65 -5.93 -0.71
CA THR A 130 -13.35 -6.60 -0.91
C THR A 130 -13.00 -7.41 0.33
N PRO A 131 -13.00 -8.74 0.24
CA PRO A 131 -12.60 -9.61 1.33
C PRO A 131 -11.08 -9.58 1.50
N LEU A 132 -10.63 -9.61 2.76
CA LEU A 132 -9.23 -9.64 3.15
C LEU A 132 -8.98 -10.81 4.10
N TRP A 133 -7.85 -11.48 3.93
CA TRP A 133 -7.41 -12.61 4.76
C TRP A 133 -6.12 -12.25 5.48
N LEU A 134 -5.97 -12.74 6.71
CA LEU A 134 -4.71 -12.68 7.42
C LEU A 134 -3.63 -13.42 6.64
N VAL A 135 -2.47 -12.79 6.55
CA VAL A 135 -1.30 -13.35 5.87
C VAL A 135 -0.07 -13.24 6.78
N ASP A 136 0.99 -13.98 6.44
CA ASP A 136 2.22 -13.96 7.21
C ASP A 136 2.79 -12.56 7.33
N SER A 137 3.23 -12.20 8.52
CA SER A 137 3.84 -10.91 8.84
C SER A 137 4.84 -11.01 9.98
N ALA A 138 5.70 -10.00 10.12
CA ALA A 138 6.60 -9.90 11.27
C ALA A 138 5.80 -9.65 12.56
N GLU A 139 6.38 -10.02 13.71
CA GLU A 139 5.71 -10.01 15.02
C GLU A 139 5.24 -8.62 15.48
N ASP A 140 5.89 -7.55 15.01
CA ASP A 140 5.56 -6.16 15.39
C ASP A 140 4.36 -5.59 14.62
N ARG A 141 3.80 -6.34 13.68
CA ARG A 141 2.73 -5.89 12.76
C ARG A 141 1.76 -7.01 12.44
N VAL A 142 0.67 -6.66 11.81
CA VAL A 142 -0.27 -7.60 11.20
C VAL A 142 -0.49 -7.20 9.76
N ALA A 143 -0.64 -8.17 8.89
CA ALA A 143 -0.96 -7.96 7.49
C ALA A 143 -2.21 -8.74 7.08
N VAL A 144 -3.05 -8.10 6.29
CA VAL A 144 -4.15 -8.74 5.58
C VAL A 144 -4.03 -8.44 4.10
N ALA A 145 -4.48 -9.36 3.26
CA ALA A 145 -4.43 -9.19 1.82
C ALA A 145 -5.67 -9.74 1.12
N GLY A 146 -5.97 -9.18 -0.04
CA GLY A 146 -7.04 -9.62 -0.94
C GLY A 146 -6.84 -8.99 -2.32
N GLU A 147 -7.77 -9.23 -3.23
CA GLU A 147 -7.74 -8.65 -4.56
C GLU A 147 -8.65 -7.41 -4.64
N ALA A 148 -8.14 -6.31 -5.20
CA ALA A 148 -8.91 -5.12 -5.49
C ALA A 148 -8.39 -4.43 -6.76
N GLY A 149 -9.29 -4.14 -7.70
CA GLY A 149 -8.91 -3.47 -8.95
C GLY A 149 -7.98 -4.28 -9.85
N GLY A 150 -8.04 -5.61 -9.79
CA GLY A 150 -7.24 -6.52 -10.61
C GLY A 150 -5.80 -6.74 -10.12
N VAL A 151 -5.47 -6.26 -8.92
CA VAL A 151 -4.14 -6.38 -8.30
C VAL A 151 -4.28 -6.80 -6.84
N TRP A 152 -3.17 -7.19 -6.20
CA TRP A 152 -3.16 -7.44 -4.77
C TRP A 152 -3.31 -6.13 -3.99
N LEU A 153 -4.24 -6.13 -3.05
CA LEU A 153 -4.39 -5.13 -2.00
C LEU A 153 -3.85 -5.72 -0.69
N TRP A 154 -2.87 -5.06 -0.09
CA TRP A 154 -2.41 -5.36 1.26
C TRP A 154 -2.75 -4.20 2.20
N ALA A 155 -3.14 -4.53 3.43
CA ALA A 155 -3.19 -3.59 4.53
C ALA A 155 -2.26 -4.11 5.64
N VAL A 156 -1.21 -3.35 5.94
CA VAL A 156 -0.23 -3.68 6.97
C VAL A 156 -0.35 -2.67 8.09
N LEU A 157 -0.55 -3.15 9.32
CA LEU A 157 -0.86 -2.30 10.47
C LEU A 157 0.11 -2.52 11.63
N TRP A 158 0.45 -1.43 12.29
CA TRP A 158 1.26 -1.41 13.51
C TRP A 158 0.52 -0.66 14.62
N PRO A 159 0.54 -1.17 15.85
CA PRO A 159 0.90 -2.54 16.26
C PRO A 159 -0.11 -3.57 15.72
N PRO A 160 0.10 -4.88 15.90
CA PRO A 160 -0.84 -5.92 15.42
C PRO A 160 -2.29 -5.70 15.85
N ALA A 161 -2.51 -5.18 17.06
CA ALA A 161 -3.85 -4.86 17.57
C ALA A 161 -4.59 -3.79 16.75
N ALA A 162 -3.89 -3.01 15.93
CA ALA A 162 -4.50 -2.01 15.04
C ALA A 162 -5.34 -2.65 13.91
N VAL A 163 -5.29 -3.97 13.73
CA VAL A 163 -6.17 -4.70 12.80
C VAL A 163 -7.67 -4.45 13.08
N LEU A 164 -8.00 -4.10 14.32
CA LEU A 164 -9.38 -3.73 14.71
C LEU A 164 -9.92 -2.53 13.93
N LEU A 165 -9.07 -1.69 13.35
CA LEU A 165 -9.48 -0.62 12.42
C LEU A 165 -10.23 -1.17 11.22
N LEU A 166 -9.92 -2.37 10.76
CA LEU A 166 -10.56 -3.00 9.60
C LEU A 166 -11.92 -3.64 9.94
N LEU A 167 -12.30 -3.70 11.21
CA LEU A 167 -13.64 -4.10 11.64
C LEU A 167 -14.64 -2.94 11.53
N GLU A 168 -14.16 -1.72 11.44
CA GLU A 168 -14.97 -0.56 11.13
C GLU A 168 -15.26 -0.51 9.63
N HIS A 169 -16.22 0.30 9.24
CA HIS A 169 -16.51 0.48 7.82
C HIS A 169 -15.39 1.33 7.17
N VAL A 170 -14.44 0.65 6.52
CA VAL A 170 -13.35 1.29 5.79
C VAL A 170 -13.68 1.32 4.31
N GLU A 171 -13.73 2.53 3.75
CA GLU A 171 -13.93 2.76 2.32
C GLU A 171 -12.62 3.25 1.70
N LEU A 172 -12.08 2.45 0.76
CA LEU A 172 -10.85 2.74 0.04
C LEU A 172 -11.18 3.32 -1.32
N HIS A 173 -10.68 4.51 -1.56
CA HIS A 173 -10.77 5.20 -2.84
C HIS A 173 -9.45 5.10 -3.59
N ASP A 174 -9.54 4.95 -4.90
CA ASP A 174 -8.38 5.01 -5.77
C ASP A 174 -8.09 6.47 -6.15
N LEU A 175 -7.03 7.03 -5.60
CA LEU A 175 -6.66 8.42 -5.83
C LEU A 175 -6.35 8.76 -7.30
N ARG A 176 -6.19 7.79 -8.18
CA ARG A 176 -6.05 8.03 -9.62
C ARG A 176 -7.33 8.63 -10.23
N HIS A 177 -8.47 8.34 -9.61
CA HIS A 177 -9.80 8.78 -10.07
C HIS A 177 -10.39 9.91 -9.22
N GLU A 178 -9.73 10.26 -8.10
CA GLU A 178 -10.18 11.26 -7.14
C GLU A 178 -9.44 12.59 -7.34
N THR A 179 -9.86 13.37 -8.31
CA THR A 179 -9.17 14.61 -8.74
C THR A 179 -8.98 15.66 -7.63
N HIS A 180 -9.76 15.62 -6.55
CA HIS A 180 -9.72 16.62 -5.47
C HIS A 180 -9.42 16.05 -4.09
N ALA A 181 -9.60 14.76 -3.86
CA ALA A 181 -9.42 14.15 -2.54
C ALA A 181 -7.96 14.22 -2.05
N GLY A 182 -6.99 14.02 -2.92
CA GLY A 182 -5.58 14.15 -2.59
C GLY A 182 -5.17 15.56 -2.16
N MET A 183 -5.84 16.60 -2.68
CA MET A 183 -5.54 18.00 -2.37
C MET A 183 -6.05 18.44 -1.00
N THR A 184 -7.01 17.73 -0.42
CA THR A 184 -7.61 18.07 0.89
C THR A 184 -7.19 17.16 2.01
N LEU A 185 -6.37 16.12 1.72
CA LEU A 185 -5.93 15.16 2.73
C LEU A 185 -5.00 15.83 3.76
N PRO A 186 -5.25 15.67 5.07
CA PRO A 186 -4.30 16.07 6.08
C PRO A 186 -3.02 15.26 5.95
N VAL A 187 -1.90 15.97 5.96
CA VAL A 187 -0.56 15.40 5.84
C VAL A 187 0.15 15.55 7.17
N GLY A 188 0.68 14.46 7.68
CA GLY A 188 1.37 14.38 8.96
C GLY A 188 2.89 14.32 8.84
N ALA A 189 3.53 14.14 10.00
CA ALA A 189 4.95 13.90 10.08
C ALA A 189 5.33 12.58 9.37
N PRO A 190 6.52 12.49 8.78
CA PRO A 190 6.96 11.27 8.12
C PRO A 190 6.96 10.05 9.04
N THR A 191 6.49 8.91 8.52
CA THR A 191 6.65 7.61 9.17
C THR A 191 7.91 6.92 8.68
N SER A 192 8.45 6.02 9.50
CA SER A 192 9.56 5.14 9.14
C SER A 192 9.10 3.80 8.54
N ARG A 193 7.81 3.64 8.24
CA ARG A 193 7.24 2.37 7.77
C ARG A 193 7.44 2.09 6.26
N LEU A 194 7.90 3.09 5.50
CA LEU A 194 8.19 2.97 4.08
C LEU A 194 9.68 3.00 3.77
#